data_fc430b4b79779b6c5b4e8dbf7a446423
#
_entry.id   fc430b4b79779b6c5b4e8dbf7a446423
#
_cell.length_a   1.000
_cell.length_b   1.000
_cell.length_c   1.000
_cell.angle_alpha   90.00
_cell.angle_beta   90.00
_cell.angle_gamma   90.00
#
_symmetry.space_group_name_H-M   'P 1'
#
loop_
_entity.id
_entity.type
_entity.pdbx_description
1 polymer ?
#
loop_
_entity_poly.entity_id
_entity_poly.type
_entity_poly.pdbx_seq_one_letter_code
_entity_poly.pdbx_strand_id
1 'polypeptide(L)'
;VRAVAGEFRTSLAIYESCITDFQNVIYRNGAADFEVKPSEMDKVDYSRFSALITAGTVFAGQPSRDATFRAFQNARGAGIPVIFDIDYRPYSWPSAEIASEVLSRAGEESDMIVGNDEEFGFMAGDFKKGLNKARDLASSGNRLIIYKMGEEGAITLYNNEEIRTSIFP
;
A
#
# COMPACT_ATOMS: atom_id res chain seq x y z
N VAL A 1 12.31 -2.16 -18.28
CA VAL A 1 13.10 -2.90 -17.29
C VAL A 1 14.39 -2.13 -17.01
N ARG A 2 14.73 -1.95 -15.74
CA ARG A 2 15.95 -1.30 -15.28
C ARG A 2 16.86 -2.33 -14.62
N ALA A 3 18.14 -2.30 -14.93
CA ALA A 3 19.15 -3.05 -14.21
C ALA A 3 19.78 -2.17 -13.11
N VAL A 4 19.96 -2.71 -11.93
CA VAL A 4 20.67 -2.07 -10.81
C VAL A 4 22.09 -2.65 -10.77
N ALA A 5 23.10 -1.79 -10.80
CA ALA A 5 24.50 -2.21 -10.70
C ALA A 5 24.89 -2.36 -9.23
N GLY A 6 25.78 -3.31 -8.93
CA GLY A 6 26.28 -3.59 -7.60
C GLY A 6 25.90 -4.98 -7.08
N GLU A 7 25.97 -5.15 -5.77
CA GLU A 7 25.67 -6.44 -5.10
C GLU A 7 24.18 -6.62 -4.74
N PHE A 8 23.29 -5.83 -5.35
CA PHE A 8 21.87 -5.94 -5.11
C PHE A 8 21.29 -7.26 -5.62
N ARG A 9 20.31 -7.78 -4.91
CA ARG A 9 19.67 -9.06 -5.20
C ARG A 9 18.19 -8.86 -5.55
N THR A 10 17.63 -9.82 -6.26
CA THR A 10 16.17 -9.90 -6.41
C THR A 10 15.56 -10.32 -5.08
N SER A 11 14.46 -9.68 -4.68
CA SER A 11 13.66 -10.14 -3.54
C SER A 11 13.12 -11.56 -3.80
N LEU A 12 13.02 -12.36 -2.74
CA LEU A 12 12.52 -13.74 -2.79
C LEU A 12 11.37 -13.88 -1.81
N ALA A 13 10.20 -14.29 -2.30
CA ALA A 13 9.06 -14.67 -1.48
C ALA A 13 8.94 -16.19 -1.45
N ILE A 14 8.83 -16.74 -0.26
CA ILE A 14 8.57 -18.18 -0.02
C ILE A 14 7.20 -18.29 0.65
N TYR A 15 6.32 -19.05 0.02
CA TYR A 15 4.98 -19.34 0.53
C TYR A 15 4.92 -20.79 0.98
N GLU A 16 4.46 -21.02 2.20
CA GLU A 16 4.15 -22.34 2.68
C GLU A 16 2.79 -22.77 2.14
N SER A 17 2.71 -23.99 1.59
CA SER A 17 1.48 -24.52 0.99
C SER A 17 0.61 -25.29 2.00
N CYS A 18 0.64 -24.92 3.27
CA CYS A 18 -0.24 -25.48 4.30
C CYS A 18 -1.68 -24.98 4.14
N ILE A 19 -2.66 -25.86 4.39
CA ILE A 19 -4.09 -25.53 4.28
C ILE A 19 -4.54 -24.63 5.45
N THR A 20 -3.90 -24.77 6.61
CA THR A 20 -4.20 -23.99 7.82
C THR A 20 -2.94 -23.29 8.29
N ASP A 21 -3.08 -22.01 8.63
CA ASP A 21 -2.00 -21.21 9.25
C ASP A 21 -0.72 -21.11 8.40
N PHE A 22 -0.88 -20.89 7.09
CA PHE A 22 0.25 -20.76 6.16
C PHE A 22 1.09 -19.51 6.46
N GLN A 23 2.41 -19.65 6.35
CA GLN A 23 3.35 -18.57 6.55
C GLN A 23 3.96 -18.09 5.24
N ASN A 24 4.15 -16.79 5.13
CA ASN A 24 4.87 -16.15 4.05
C ASN A 24 6.17 -15.53 4.57
N VAL A 25 7.27 -15.83 3.93
CA VAL A 25 8.56 -15.20 4.23
C VAL A 25 9.07 -14.47 3.01
N ILE A 26 9.36 -13.17 3.14
CA ILE A 26 9.91 -12.36 2.05
C ILE A 26 11.30 -11.87 2.43
N TYR A 27 12.30 -12.30 1.66
CA TYR A 27 13.68 -11.84 1.80
C TYR A 27 13.91 -10.64 0.88
N ARG A 28 14.02 -9.43 1.44
CA ARG A 28 14.21 -8.16 0.70
C ARG A 28 15.46 -7.39 1.12
N ASN A 29 16.32 -7.96 1.97
CA ASN A 29 17.56 -7.30 2.40
C ASN A 29 18.49 -7.08 1.21
N GLY A 30 18.85 -5.83 0.94
CA GLY A 30 19.66 -5.44 -0.22
C GLY A 30 18.98 -5.71 -1.56
N ALA A 31 17.65 -5.67 -1.61
CA ALA A 31 16.90 -5.93 -2.83
C ALA A 31 16.95 -4.73 -3.78
N ALA A 32 17.09 -5.01 -5.08
CA ALA A 32 17.21 -4.01 -6.13
C ALA A 32 15.94 -3.16 -6.32
N ASP A 33 14.78 -3.66 -5.89
CA ASP A 33 13.50 -2.96 -5.97
C ASP A 33 13.41 -1.75 -5.03
N PHE A 34 14.23 -1.70 -3.95
CA PHE A 34 14.35 -0.51 -3.12
C PHE A 34 15.21 0.60 -3.73
N GLU A 35 15.97 0.32 -4.78
CA GLU A 35 16.91 1.26 -5.41
C GLU A 35 16.25 2.16 -6.48
N VAL A 36 14.93 2.14 -6.61
CA VAL A 36 14.20 3.02 -7.52
C VAL A 36 14.27 4.47 -7.03
N LYS A 37 14.68 5.39 -7.90
CA LYS A 37 14.91 6.81 -7.58
C LYS A 37 13.78 7.71 -8.08
N PRO A 38 13.50 8.84 -7.42
CA PRO A 38 12.49 9.81 -7.88
C PRO A 38 12.66 10.25 -9.32
N SER A 39 13.93 10.49 -9.76
CA SER A 39 14.24 10.90 -11.13
C SER A 39 13.89 9.86 -12.20
N GLU A 40 13.61 8.63 -11.82
CA GLU A 40 13.16 7.59 -12.74
C GLU A 40 11.65 7.65 -12.92
N MET A 41 10.93 8.09 -11.90
CA MET A 41 9.48 8.34 -11.99
C MET A 41 9.17 9.51 -12.92
N ASP A 42 10.07 10.49 -13.03
CA ASP A 42 9.91 11.61 -13.96
C ASP A 42 10.06 11.22 -15.44
N LYS A 43 10.58 10.02 -15.71
CA LYS A 43 10.72 9.51 -17.09
C LYS A 43 9.50 8.74 -17.58
N VAL A 44 8.54 8.48 -16.68
CA VAL A 44 7.32 7.75 -17.03
C VAL A 44 6.29 8.71 -17.61
N ASP A 45 5.74 8.38 -18.76
CA ASP A 45 4.60 9.09 -19.34
C ASP A 45 3.30 8.57 -18.73
N TYR A 46 2.85 9.22 -17.66
CA TYR A 46 1.65 8.82 -16.91
C TYR A 46 0.36 9.00 -17.70
N SER A 47 0.34 9.86 -18.73
CA SER A 47 -0.85 10.07 -19.57
C SER A 47 -1.28 8.83 -20.36
N ARG A 48 -0.40 7.84 -20.45
CA ARG A 48 -0.66 6.56 -21.15
C ARG A 48 -1.37 5.52 -20.28
N PHE A 49 -1.63 5.83 -19.01
CA PHE A 49 -2.19 4.89 -18.04
C PHE A 49 -3.51 5.42 -17.47
N SER A 50 -4.36 4.51 -17.05
CA SER A 50 -5.66 4.85 -16.44
C SER A 50 -5.60 4.99 -14.92
N ALA A 51 -4.56 4.47 -14.28
CA ALA A 51 -4.32 4.56 -12.85
C ALA A 51 -2.86 4.24 -12.52
N LEU A 52 -2.39 4.73 -11.38
CA LEU A 52 -1.18 4.28 -10.69
C LEU A 52 -1.59 3.34 -9.56
N ILE A 53 -1.06 2.12 -9.54
CA ILE A 53 -1.31 1.14 -8.47
C ILE A 53 0.00 0.88 -7.73
N THR A 54 -0.03 0.89 -6.40
CA THR A 54 1.13 0.61 -5.56
C THR A 54 0.74 -0.10 -4.27
N ALA A 55 1.73 -0.71 -3.62
CA ALA A 55 1.57 -1.37 -2.32
C ALA A 55 2.48 -0.74 -1.25
N GLY A 56 2.09 -0.85 0.02
CA GLY A 56 2.82 -0.25 1.15
C GLY A 56 4.25 -0.74 1.30
N THR A 57 4.55 -1.95 0.83
CA THR A 57 5.90 -2.53 0.92
C THR A 57 6.98 -1.72 0.18
N VAL A 58 6.63 -0.93 -0.84
CA VAL A 58 7.61 -0.09 -1.56
C VAL A 58 8.06 1.13 -0.75
N PHE A 59 7.29 1.52 0.27
CA PHE A 59 7.61 2.64 1.14
C PHE A 59 8.56 2.27 2.29
N ALA A 60 8.82 0.99 2.51
CA ALA A 60 9.62 0.54 3.67
C ALA A 60 11.08 1.01 3.63
N GLY A 61 11.63 1.21 2.44
CA GLY A 61 13.04 1.62 2.24
C GLY A 61 13.21 2.89 1.40
N GLN A 62 14.40 3.48 1.50
CA GLN A 62 14.87 4.55 0.64
C GLN A 62 15.82 3.98 -0.43
N PRO A 63 15.88 4.55 -1.64
CA PRO A 63 15.14 5.72 -2.15
C PRO A 63 13.73 5.40 -2.70
N SER A 64 13.27 4.14 -2.65
CA SER A 64 11.99 3.70 -3.19
C SER A 64 10.79 4.47 -2.61
N ARG A 65 10.83 4.81 -1.30
CA ARG A 65 9.80 5.63 -0.65
C ARG A 65 9.61 6.97 -1.35
N ASP A 66 10.69 7.73 -1.53
CA ASP A 66 10.64 9.04 -2.18
C ASP A 66 10.25 8.92 -3.64
N ALA A 67 10.70 7.87 -4.33
CA ALA A 67 10.29 7.59 -5.70
C ALA A 67 8.79 7.34 -5.81
N THR A 68 8.19 6.62 -4.85
CA THR A 68 6.76 6.33 -4.87
C THR A 68 5.93 7.60 -4.59
N PHE A 69 6.31 8.44 -3.65
CA PHE A 69 5.65 9.75 -3.46
C PHE A 69 5.81 10.65 -4.68
N ARG A 70 6.97 10.60 -5.37
CA ARG A 70 7.16 11.31 -6.64
C ARG A 70 6.22 10.77 -7.73
N ALA A 71 6.02 9.46 -7.80
CA ALA A 71 5.07 8.85 -8.71
C ALA A 71 3.62 9.30 -8.43
N PHE A 72 3.23 9.46 -7.15
CA PHE A 72 1.91 10.00 -6.77
C PHE A 72 1.72 11.42 -7.30
N GLN A 73 2.73 12.29 -7.13
CA GLN A 73 2.69 13.65 -7.64
C GLN A 73 2.54 13.69 -9.17
N ASN A 74 3.29 12.84 -9.88
CA ASN A 74 3.27 12.76 -11.32
C ASN A 74 1.92 12.20 -11.84
N ALA A 75 1.37 11.17 -11.19
CA ALA A 75 0.06 10.60 -11.50
C ALA A 75 -1.05 11.65 -11.34
N ARG A 76 -1.05 12.38 -10.21
CA ARG A 76 -1.98 13.48 -9.97
C ARG A 76 -1.83 14.60 -11.01
N GLY A 77 -0.59 14.95 -11.37
CA GLY A 77 -0.32 15.93 -12.44
C GLY A 77 -0.83 15.50 -13.81
N ALA A 78 -0.91 14.20 -14.07
CA ALA A 78 -1.47 13.61 -15.29
C ALA A 78 -3.00 13.38 -15.22
N GLY A 79 -3.63 13.65 -14.08
CA GLY A 79 -5.06 13.46 -13.85
C GLY A 79 -5.50 12.00 -13.76
N ILE A 80 -4.61 11.08 -13.41
CA ILE A 80 -4.93 9.66 -13.20
C ILE A 80 -4.99 9.33 -11.71
N PRO A 81 -5.94 8.46 -11.27
CA PRO A 81 -6.10 8.09 -9.88
C PRO A 81 -4.93 7.25 -9.36
N VAL A 82 -4.68 7.38 -8.06
CA VAL A 82 -3.73 6.58 -7.30
C VAL A 82 -4.49 5.53 -6.48
N ILE A 83 -4.17 4.27 -6.68
CA ILE A 83 -4.71 3.12 -5.95
C ILE A 83 -3.62 2.58 -5.04
N PHE A 84 -3.88 2.54 -3.74
CA PHE A 84 -2.94 2.14 -2.72
C PHE A 84 -3.44 0.90 -1.97
N ASP A 85 -2.70 -0.21 -2.03
CA ASP A 85 -2.87 -1.37 -1.15
C ASP A 85 -1.94 -1.18 0.06
N ILE A 86 -2.47 -1.22 1.27
CA ILE A 86 -1.68 -0.96 2.50
C ILE A 86 -0.56 -1.99 2.64
N ASP A 87 -0.82 -3.26 2.37
CA ASP A 87 0.16 -4.37 2.33
C ASP A 87 1.28 -4.24 3.38
N TYR A 88 0.88 -4.09 4.65
CA TYR A 88 1.81 -3.91 5.76
C TYR A 88 2.56 -5.21 6.08
N ARG A 89 3.90 -5.12 6.15
CA ARG A 89 4.78 -6.23 6.53
C ARG A 89 5.71 -5.76 7.64
N PRO A 90 5.45 -6.09 8.91
CA PRO A 90 6.18 -5.56 10.07
C PRO A 90 7.70 -5.67 9.96
N TYR A 91 8.19 -6.80 9.48
CA TYR A 91 9.62 -7.10 9.36
C TYR A 91 10.35 -6.26 8.29
N SER A 92 9.64 -5.53 7.45
CA SER A 92 10.23 -4.67 6.41
C SER A 92 10.50 -3.24 6.89
N TRP A 93 10.02 -2.86 8.07
CA TRP A 93 10.07 -1.49 8.56
C TRP A 93 11.04 -1.32 9.73
N PRO A 94 11.70 -0.15 9.86
CA PRO A 94 12.55 0.15 11.01
C PRO A 94 11.80 0.16 12.34
N SER A 95 10.54 0.65 12.35
CA SER A 95 9.64 0.62 13.50
C SER A 95 8.18 0.72 13.06
N ALA A 96 7.28 0.36 13.98
CA ALA A 96 5.84 0.44 13.77
C ALA A 96 5.35 1.90 13.62
N GLU A 97 5.95 2.83 14.35
CA GLU A 97 5.61 4.25 14.31
C GLU A 97 5.93 4.85 12.96
N ILE A 98 7.14 4.60 12.42
CA ILE A 98 7.55 5.07 11.09
C ILE A 98 6.63 4.49 10.02
N ALA A 99 6.29 3.21 10.11
CA ALA A 99 5.38 2.59 9.16
C ALA A 99 3.99 3.21 9.22
N SER A 100 3.42 3.40 10.43
CA SER A 100 2.11 4.03 10.62
C SER A 100 2.05 5.44 10.04
N GLU A 101 3.07 6.26 10.29
CA GLU A 101 3.17 7.62 9.75
C GLU A 101 3.21 7.63 8.22
N VAL A 102 4.11 6.83 7.64
CA VAL A 102 4.33 6.79 6.19
C VAL A 102 3.13 6.21 5.45
N LEU A 103 2.53 5.11 5.95
CA LEU A 103 1.36 4.49 5.33
C LEU A 103 0.11 5.38 5.48
N SER A 104 -0.04 6.09 6.61
CA SER A 104 -1.12 7.07 6.76
C SER A 104 -1.00 8.21 5.74
N ARG A 105 0.20 8.76 5.56
CA ARG A 105 0.47 9.76 4.54
C ARG A 105 0.18 9.22 3.12
N ALA A 106 0.61 8.00 2.80
CA ALA A 106 0.33 7.39 1.50
C ALA A 106 -1.18 7.24 1.26
N GLY A 107 -1.94 6.85 2.29
CA GLY A 107 -3.40 6.80 2.23
C GLY A 107 -4.03 8.18 2.01
N GLU A 108 -3.55 9.21 2.70
CA GLU A 108 -4.03 10.60 2.53
C GLU A 108 -3.74 11.17 1.14
N GLU A 109 -2.71 10.69 0.48
CA GLU A 109 -2.33 11.09 -0.87
C GLU A 109 -2.93 10.19 -1.98
N SER A 110 -3.75 9.18 -1.64
CA SER A 110 -4.37 8.25 -2.59
C SER A 110 -5.84 8.54 -2.83
N ASP A 111 -6.38 8.10 -3.98
CA ASP A 111 -7.80 8.22 -4.33
C ASP A 111 -8.59 6.96 -3.94
N MET A 112 -7.94 5.80 -3.95
CA MET A 112 -8.50 4.54 -3.50
C MET A 112 -7.51 3.84 -2.58
N ILE A 113 -8.02 3.27 -1.47
CA ILE A 113 -7.22 2.52 -0.50
C ILE A 113 -7.84 1.14 -0.30
N VAL A 114 -7.00 0.13 -0.37
CA VAL A 114 -7.36 -1.26 -0.08
C VAL A 114 -6.54 -1.75 1.09
N GLY A 115 -7.15 -2.42 2.05
CA GLY A 115 -6.45 -3.00 3.19
C GLY A 115 -7.36 -3.92 3.99
N ASN A 116 -6.77 -4.69 4.89
CA ASN A 116 -7.52 -5.48 5.84
C ASN A 116 -7.68 -4.75 7.19
N ASP A 117 -8.44 -5.34 8.10
CA ASP A 117 -8.72 -4.80 9.43
C ASP A 117 -7.45 -4.59 10.27
N GLU A 118 -6.48 -5.51 10.19
CA GLU A 118 -5.18 -5.38 10.87
C GLU A 118 -4.37 -4.21 10.31
N GLU A 119 -4.33 -4.05 8.99
CA GLU A 119 -3.59 -3.00 8.30
C GLU A 119 -4.13 -1.60 8.62
N PHE A 120 -5.45 -1.42 8.59
CA PHE A 120 -6.08 -0.17 9.03
C PHE A 120 -5.94 0.06 10.54
N GLY A 121 -6.03 -1.01 11.35
CA GLY A 121 -5.77 -0.94 12.79
C GLY A 121 -4.35 -0.48 13.09
N PHE A 122 -3.39 -0.99 12.33
CA PHE A 122 -2.01 -0.57 12.41
C PHE A 122 -1.84 0.92 12.04
N MET A 123 -2.44 1.40 10.93
CA MET A 123 -2.44 2.81 10.56
C MET A 123 -3.07 3.71 11.65
N ALA A 124 -4.04 3.18 12.39
CA ALA A 124 -4.69 3.89 13.50
C ALA A 124 -3.86 3.88 14.80
N GLY A 125 -2.79 3.09 14.88
CA GLY A 125 -2.05 2.83 16.12
C GLY A 125 -2.85 2.05 17.18
N ASP A 126 -4.01 1.50 16.81
CA ASP A 126 -4.90 0.71 17.65
C ASP A 126 -5.77 -0.18 16.77
N PHE A 127 -5.61 -1.50 16.90
CA PHE A 127 -6.35 -2.48 16.08
C PHE A 127 -7.88 -2.35 16.19
N LYS A 128 -8.41 -1.88 17.32
CA LYS A 128 -9.86 -1.66 17.51
C LYS A 128 -10.37 -0.42 16.75
N LYS A 129 -9.49 0.43 16.27
CA LYS A 129 -9.83 1.69 15.59
C LYS A 129 -9.66 1.62 14.07
N GLY A 130 -9.33 0.47 13.50
CA GLY A 130 -9.08 0.31 12.06
C GLY A 130 -10.25 0.78 11.21
N LEU A 131 -11.48 0.35 11.50
CA LEU A 131 -12.66 0.78 10.78
C LEU A 131 -12.94 2.29 10.91
N ASN A 132 -12.67 2.89 12.08
CA ASN A 132 -12.81 4.33 12.27
C ASN A 132 -11.76 5.08 11.41
N LYS A 133 -10.52 4.61 11.38
CA LYS A 133 -9.47 5.17 10.51
C LYS A 133 -9.89 5.10 9.03
N ALA A 134 -10.47 3.99 8.59
CA ALA A 134 -11.00 3.84 7.23
C ALA A 134 -12.10 4.86 6.92
N ARG A 135 -13.06 5.04 7.86
CA ARG A 135 -14.13 6.04 7.74
C ARG A 135 -13.61 7.48 7.70
N ASP A 136 -12.63 7.81 8.54
CA ASP A 136 -11.99 9.14 8.57
C ASP A 136 -11.30 9.43 7.23
N LEU A 137 -10.59 8.47 6.67
CA LEU A 137 -9.94 8.59 5.35
C LEU A 137 -10.97 8.75 4.23
N ALA A 138 -12.08 8.01 4.25
CA ALA A 138 -13.14 8.11 3.26
C ALA A 138 -13.81 9.51 3.28
N SER A 139 -14.09 10.03 4.49
CA SER A 139 -14.78 11.32 4.66
C SER A 139 -13.88 12.53 4.39
N SER A 140 -12.59 12.45 4.72
CA SER A 140 -11.65 13.58 4.64
C SER A 140 -11.19 13.95 3.23
N GLY A 141 -11.43 13.11 2.22
CA GLY A 141 -10.87 13.32 0.88
C GLY A 141 -11.63 12.72 -0.27
N ASN A 142 -12.90 12.36 -0.08
CA ASN A 142 -13.72 11.72 -1.11
C ASN A 142 -13.06 10.46 -1.71
N ARG A 143 -12.44 9.65 -0.84
CA ARG A 143 -11.68 8.44 -1.22
C ARG A 143 -12.57 7.22 -1.22
N LEU A 144 -12.29 6.32 -2.14
CA LEU A 144 -12.87 4.98 -2.12
C LEU A 144 -12.01 4.07 -1.22
N ILE A 145 -12.61 3.52 -0.18
CA ILE A 145 -11.93 2.59 0.73
C ILE A 145 -12.53 1.20 0.60
N ILE A 146 -11.68 0.19 0.48
CA ILE A 146 -12.06 -1.21 0.59
C ILE A 146 -11.41 -1.78 1.85
N TYR A 147 -12.24 -1.99 2.87
CA TYR A 147 -11.87 -2.55 4.17
C TYR A 147 -12.19 -4.04 4.20
N LYS A 148 -11.18 -4.90 4.15
CA LYS A 148 -11.32 -6.36 4.09
C LYS A 148 -11.34 -6.95 5.51
N MET A 149 -12.21 -7.94 5.77
CA MET A 149 -12.41 -8.56 7.09
C MET A 149 -12.35 -10.10 7.00
N GLY A 150 -11.54 -10.65 6.09
CA GLY A 150 -11.41 -12.09 5.92
C GLY A 150 -12.76 -12.76 5.63
N GLU A 151 -13.13 -13.74 6.45
CA GLU A 151 -14.38 -14.50 6.30
C GLU A 151 -15.65 -13.66 6.51
N GLU A 152 -15.55 -12.52 7.17
CA GLU A 152 -16.66 -11.58 7.36
C GLU A 152 -16.94 -10.73 6.10
N GLY A 153 -16.12 -10.87 5.06
CA GLY A 153 -16.28 -10.15 3.80
C GLY A 153 -15.56 -8.81 3.78
N ALA A 154 -16.20 -7.77 3.24
CA ALA A 154 -15.61 -6.45 3.10
C ALA A 154 -16.62 -5.32 3.30
N ILE A 155 -16.10 -4.15 3.67
CA ILE A 155 -16.86 -2.89 3.71
C ILE A 155 -16.24 -1.96 2.68
N THR A 156 -17.05 -1.48 1.76
CA THR A 156 -16.67 -0.41 0.83
C THR A 156 -17.25 0.91 1.35
N LEU A 157 -16.38 1.92 1.50
CA LEU A 157 -16.73 3.26 1.98
C LEU A 157 -16.49 4.26 0.86
N TYR A 158 -17.51 5.06 0.53
CA TYR A 158 -17.41 6.13 -0.46
C TYR A 158 -18.54 7.15 -0.28
N ASN A 159 -18.28 8.44 -0.34
CA ASN A 159 -19.27 9.52 -0.27
C ASN A 159 -20.24 9.40 0.93
N ASN A 160 -19.74 9.03 2.11
CA ASN A 160 -20.52 8.76 3.32
C ASN A 160 -21.46 7.55 3.21
N GLU A 161 -21.35 6.76 2.16
CA GLU A 161 -22.04 5.49 2.03
C GLU A 161 -21.14 4.34 2.50
N GLU A 162 -21.77 3.32 3.07
CA GLU A 162 -21.13 2.10 3.54
C GLU A 162 -21.83 0.89 2.94
N ILE A 163 -21.15 0.16 2.07
CA ILE A 163 -21.66 -1.04 1.42
C ILE A 163 -20.93 -2.25 2.00
N ARG A 164 -21.69 -3.20 2.56
CA ARG A 164 -21.16 -4.46 3.08
C ARG A 164 -21.39 -5.58 2.08
N THR A 165 -20.34 -6.38 1.85
CA THR A 165 -20.39 -7.56 0.99
C THR A 165 -19.86 -8.77 1.79
N SER A 166 -20.53 -9.90 1.65
CA SER A 166 -20.06 -11.19 2.18
C SER A 166 -19.02 -11.81 1.24
N ILE A 167 -18.34 -12.82 1.72
CA ILE A 167 -17.52 -13.69 0.86
C ILE A 167 -18.43 -14.52 -0.07
N PHE A 168 -17.89 -14.92 -1.22
CA PHE A 168 -18.52 -15.93 -2.06
C PHE A 168 -18.24 -17.30 -1.44
N PRO A 169 -19.26 -18.17 -1.20
CA PRO A 169 -19.10 -19.48 -0.59
C PRO A 169 -18.37 -20.48 -1.50
#